data_90a4adbf93417de403e73909cbbb3f25
#
_entry.id   90a4adbf93417de403e73909cbbb3f25
#
_cell.length_a   1.000
_cell.length_b   1.000
_cell.length_c   1.000
_cell.angle_alpha   90.00
_cell.angle_beta   90.00
_cell.angle_gamma   90.00
#
_symmetry.space_group_name_H-M   'P 1'
#
loop_
_entity.id
_entity.type
_entity.pdbx_description
1 polymer ?
#
loop_
_entity_poly.entity_id
_entity_poly.type
_entity_poly.pdbx_seq_one_letter_code
_entity_poly.pdbx_strand_id
1 'polypeptide(L)'
;VNVYSPALSKGTVTNAYGFYSLTLPPGEHTIVAQFIGYQKSEQQIKLQGDMTLNFKLAASSTELEEVEVSSTRADENVSSVEMSVARLDVKDVKKMPQLLGEVDIIRSLTLLPGISTVGEGSNGFNVRGGNTDQNLILLDEAPVYNSSHLFGFFSIFNADAVKDVKLYKGGIPAQYGGRLSSVVDVRQKEGNNQRFAATGGIGLLSSRLMLEGPIKKERASFMVAGRRSYADLFLGLLEDPDLNQNILFFYDLNTKINWRINERNSLFLSGYFGRDVFGINDFFSFDWGNATTSLRWNHVFNPKTFANFSLIFSDYTYSLG
;
A
#
# COMPACT_ATOMS: atom_id res chain seq x y z
N VAL A 1 3.29 -5.65 12.21
CA VAL A 1 2.75 -5.84 13.57
C VAL A 1 3.88 -5.76 14.56
N ASN A 2 3.72 -4.95 15.60
CA ASN A 2 4.67 -4.92 16.71
C ASN A 2 4.31 -6.04 17.69
N VAL A 3 5.31 -6.84 18.07
CA VAL A 3 5.15 -7.92 19.06
C VAL A 3 6.16 -7.70 20.17
N TYR A 4 5.70 -7.53 21.40
CA TYR A 4 6.57 -7.14 22.50
C TYR A 4 6.09 -7.66 23.87
N SER A 5 7.03 -7.76 24.82
CA SER A 5 6.75 -7.98 26.24
C SER A 5 6.86 -6.65 26.99
N PRO A 6 5.76 -6.12 27.54
CA PRO A 6 5.78 -4.85 28.29
C PRO A 6 6.70 -4.91 29.52
N ALA A 7 6.68 -6.03 30.24
CA ALA A 7 7.47 -6.22 31.47
C ALA A 7 8.99 -6.18 31.26
N LEU A 8 9.46 -6.65 30.09
CA LEU A 8 10.89 -6.71 29.78
C LEU A 8 11.35 -5.60 28.84
N SER A 9 10.43 -4.74 28.37
CA SER A 9 10.70 -3.72 27.35
C SER A 9 11.41 -4.28 26.11
N LYS A 10 11.18 -5.56 25.79
CA LYS A 10 11.73 -6.25 24.61
C LYS A 10 10.63 -6.50 23.60
N GLY A 11 10.92 -6.22 22.33
CA GLY A 11 9.98 -6.40 21.25
C GLY A 11 10.66 -6.66 19.92
N THR A 12 9.86 -7.04 18.96
CA THR A 12 10.25 -7.26 17.56
C THR A 12 9.10 -6.83 16.66
N VAL A 13 9.37 -6.65 15.37
CA VAL A 13 8.36 -6.33 14.35
C VAL A 13 8.24 -7.53 13.43
N THR A 14 7.00 -7.84 13.03
CA THR A 14 6.80 -8.87 12.00
C THR A 14 7.35 -8.39 10.66
N ASN A 15 7.87 -9.31 9.88
CA ASN A 15 8.13 -9.02 8.48
C ASN A 15 6.81 -8.80 7.70
N ALA A 16 6.91 -8.52 6.40
CA ALA A 16 5.74 -8.30 5.52
C ALA A 16 4.77 -9.49 5.47
N TYR A 17 5.22 -10.66 5.89
CA TYR A 17 4.48 -11.93 5.87
C TYR A 17 3.88 -12.31 7.22
N GLY A 18 4.08 -11.45 8.24
CA GLY A 18 3.59 -11.69 9.59
C GLY A 18 4.48 -12.60 10.44
N PHE A 19 5.65 -13.01 9.94
CA PHE A 19 6.60 -13.81 10.71
C PHE A 19 7.43 -12.93 11.65
N TYR A 20 7.64 -13.38 12.89
CA TYR A 20 8.48 -12.71 13.88
C TYR A 20 9.26 -13.71 14.70
N SER A 21 10.35 -13.27 15.31
CA SER A 21 11.10 -14.00 16.31
C SER A 21 11.40 -13.08 17.49
N LEU A 22 11.10 -13.53 18.71
CA LEU A 22 11.34 -12.79 19.94
C LEU A 22 12.01 -13.71 20.95
N THR A 23 13.23 -13.35 21.38
CA THR A 23 13.98 -14.11 22.37
C THR A 23 13.79 -13.50 23.76
N LEU A 24 13.23 -14.30 24.66
CA LEU A 24 12.98 -13.95 26.05
C LEU A 24 13.59 -15.00 26.99
N PRO A 25 13.92 -14.66 28.23
CA PRO A 25 14.34 -15.64 29.23
C PRO A 25 13.18 -16.59 29.58
N PRO A 26 13.47 -17.81 30.08
CA PRO A 26 12.41 -18.67 30.60
C PRO A 26 11.64 -18.00 31.72
N GLY A 27 10.31 -18.21 31.76
CA GLY A 27 9.42 -17.61 32.76
C GLY A 27 8.02 -17.31 32.23
N GLU A 28 7.23 -16.63 33.03
CA GLU A 28 5.89 -16.19 32.68
C GLU A 28 5.97 -14.79 32.06
N HIS A 29 5.39 -14.64 30.87
CA HIS A 29 5.40 -13.39 30.09
C HIS A 29 4.03 -13.07 29.53
N THR A 30 3.70 -11.79 29.53
CA THR A 30 2.61 -11.26 28.72
C THR A 30 3.19 -10.77 27.41
N ILE A 31 2.75 -11.34 26.30
CA ILE A 31 3.13 -10.91 24.96
C ILE A 31 1.98 -10.16 24.31
N VAL A 32 2.31 -9.03 23.78
CA VAL A 32 1.36 -8.10 23.15
C VAL A 32 1.65 -8.02 21.67
N ALA A 33 0.62 -8.21 20.85
CA ALA A 33 0.66 -7.90 19.43
C ALA A 33 -0.23 -6.69 19.13
N GLN A 34 0.33 -5.70 18.46
CA GLN A 34 -0.36 -4.45 18.14
C GLN A 34 -0.06 -4.03 16.70
N PHE A 35 -1.10 -3.58 16.01
CA PHE A 35 -1.00 -2.99 14.68
C PHE A 35 -2.03 -1.88 14.53
N ILE A 36 -1.67 -0.84 13.80
CA ILE A 36 -2.55 0.32 13.58
C ILE A 36 -3.81 -0.13 12.85
N GLY A 37 -4.98 0.28 13.36
CA GLY A 37 -6.30 -0.11 12.81
C GLY A 37 -6.79 -1.48 13.24
N TYR A 38 -6.08 -2.13 14.17
CA TYR A 38 -6.47 -3.43 14.73
C TYR A 38 -6.55 -3.37 16.26
N GLN A 39 -7.41 -4.19 16.83
CA GLN A 39 -7.49 -4.37 18.27
C GLN A 39 -6.20 -5.01 18.79
N LYS A 40 -5.67 -4.46 19.88
CA LYS A 40 -4.54 -5.02 20.61
C LYS A 40 -4.86 -6.43 21.10
N SER A 41 -3.98 -7.38 20.85
CA SER A 41 -4.12 -8.76 21.33
C SER A 41 -3.04 -9.06 22.34
N GLU A 42 -3.41 -9.59 23.50
CA GLU A 42 -2.50 -9.96 24.59
C GLU A 42 -2.64 -11.44 24.89
N GLN A 43 -1.53 -12.12 25.08
CA GLN A 43 -1.49 -13.54 25.50
C GLN A 43 -0.49 -13.72 26.63
N GLN A 44 -0.93 -14.38 27.69
CA GLN A 44 -0.03 -14.83 28.76
C GLN A 44 0.54 -16.18 28.41
N ILE A 45 1.85 -16.32 28.51
CA ILE A 45 2.58 -17.55 28.18
C ILE A 45 3.54 -17.92 29.30
N LYS A 46 3.82 -19.21 29.43
CA LYS A 46 4.88 -19.73 30.29
C LYS A 46 5.96 -20.31 29.39
N LEU A 47 7.02 -19.54 29.18
CA LEU A 47 8.13 -19.91 28.30
C LEU A 47 9.07 -20.88 29.05
N GLN A 48 9.14 -22.12 28.59
CA GLN A 48 10.06 -23.15 29.12
C GLN A 48 11.07 -23.64 28.05
N GLY A 49 10.86 -23.25 26.80
CA GLY A 49 11.67 -23.60 25.64
C GLY A 49 11.13 -22.93 24.39
N ASP A 50 11.63 -23.33 23.24
CA ASP A 50 11.16 -22.78 21.95
C ASP A 50 9.65 -23.05 21.77
N MET A 51 8.86 -22.01 21.48
CA MET A 51 7.43 -22.12 21.24
C MET A 51 7.00 -21.29 20.03
N THR A 52 5.90 -21.68 19.42
CA THR A 52 5.26 -20.88 18.36
C THR A 52 4.03 -20.20 18.93
N LEU A 53 3.96 -18.88 18.77
CA LEU A 53 2.84 -18.08 19.23
C LEU A 53 2.26 -17.28 18.05
N ASN A 54 0.98 -17.51 17.77
CA ASN A 54 0.28 -16.84 16.67
C ASN A 54 -0.76 -15.87 17.22
N PHE A 55 -0.79 -14.65 16.68
CA PHE A 55 -1.77 -13.65 17.01
C PHE A 55 -2.77 -13.47 15.86
N LYS A 56 -4.05 -13.40 16.19
CA LYS A 56 -5.11 -12.98 15.28
C LYS A 56 -5.57 -11.59 15.71
N LEU A 57 -5.28 -10.58 14.92
CA LEU A 57 -5.71 -9.23 15.18
C LEU A 57 -7.05 -8.98 14.48
N ALA A 58 -8.06 -8.60 15.25
CA ALA A 58 -9.35 -8.16 14.73
C ALA A 58 -9.25 -6.70 14.30
N ALA A 59 -9.84 -6.33 13.17
CA ALA A 59 -9.94 -4.93 12.79
C ALA A 59 -10.73 -4.15 13.86
N SER A 60 -10.22 -3.01 14.27
CA SER A 60 -10.93 -2.13 15.19
C SER A 60 -12.07 -1.47 14.44
N SER A 61 -13.31 -1.80 14.79
CA SER A 61 -14.53 -1.16 14.27
C SER A 61 -15.00 0.00 15.16
N THR A 62 -14.20 0.38 16.14
CA THR A 62 -14.58 1.44 17.07
C THR A 62 -14.26 2.78 16.43
N GLU A 63 -15.27 3.56 16.11
CA GLU A 63 -15.18 5.01 16.12
C GLU A 63 -14.82 5.38 17.54
N LEU A 64 -13.53 5.55 17.82
CA LEU A 64 -13.06 6.12 19.05
C LEU A 64 -13.29 7.64 18.95
N GLU A 65 -14.01 8.20 19.92
CA GLU A 65 -13.84 9.58 20.31
C GLU A 65 -12.34 9.92 20.29
N GLU A 66 -12.02 11.05 19.72
CA GLU A 66 -10.68 11.57 19.47
C GLU A 66 -9.84 11.62 20.75
N VAL A 67 -9.31 10.47 21.14
CA VAL A 67 -8.12 10.43 21.99
C VAL A 67 -6.96 10.54 21.03
N GLU A 68 -6.35 11.71 21.00
CA GLU A 68 -5.11 11.98 20.28
C GLU A 68 -3.98 11.11 20.86
N VAL A 69 -4.02 9.82 20.54
CA VAL A 69 -2.88 8.92 20.72
C VAL A 69 -2.01 9.15 19.52
N SER A 70 -1.02 10.02 19.65
CA SER A 70 0.06 10.11 18.69
C SER A 70 0.63 8.71 18.51
N SER A 71 0.37 8.08 17.37
CA SER A 71 0.75 6.70 17.05
C SER A 71 2.26 6.54 16.83
N THR A 72 2.99 7.62 16.87
CA THR A 72 4.45 7.67 16.86
C THR A 72 4.94 7.94 18.26
N ARG A 73 5.52 6.95 18.92
CA ARG A 73 6.37 7.21 20.08
C ARG A 73 7.46 8.19 19.66
N ALA A 74 7.74 9.20 20.48
CA ALA A 74 8.82 10.16 20.24
C ALA A 74 10.20 9.48 20.03
N ASP A 75 10.33 8.23 20.47
CA ASP A 75 11.51 7.38 20.43
C ASP A 75 11.45 6.25 19.37
N GLU A 76 10.40 6.17 18.53
CA GLU A 76 10.31 5.14 17.48
C GLU A 76 11.47 5.23 16.47
N ASN A 77 11.93 6.44 16.19
CA ASN A 77 13.11 6.68 15.35
C ASN A 77 14.43 6.19 15.96
N VAL A 78 14.47 5.97 17.27
CA VAL A 78 15.68 5.54 18.02
C VAL A 78 15.62 4.05 18.32
N SER A 79 14.42 3.47 18.47
CA SER A 79 14.20 2.08 18.84
C SER A 79 13.94 1.15 17.66
N SER A 80 13.62 1.69 16.47
CA SER A 80 13.39 0.85 15.29
C SER A 80 14.71 0.37 14.67
N VAL A 81 14.80 -0.93 14.37
CA VAL A 81 15.93 -1.53 13.65
C VAL A 81 16.02 -1.06 12.20
N GLU A 82 14.91 -0.55 11.65
CA GLU A 82 14.82 -0.01 10.30
C GLU A 82 15.21 1.48 10.30
N MET A 83 16.44 1.81 9.97
CA MET A 83 16.90 3.19 9.88
C MET A 83 16.38 3.88 8.61
N SER A 84 15.94 5.15 8.76
CA SER A 84 15.51 6.00 7.62
C SER A 84 14.27 5.50 6.87
N VAL A 85 13.39 4.74 7.54
CA VAL A 85 12.09 4.31 7.00
C VAL A 85 11.00 5.27 7.48
N ALA A 86 10.21 5.77 6.55
CA ALA A 86 8.97 6.48 6.85
C ALA A 86 7.79 5.59 6.49
N ARG A 87 6.79 5.52 7.38
CA ARG A 87 5.53 4.81 7.14
C ARG A 87 4.41 5.83 7.05
N LEU A 88 3.57 5.70 6.04
CA LEU A 88 2.33 6.47 5.91
C LEU A 88 1.14 5.56 6.21
N ASP A 89 0.36 5.94 7.21
CA ASP A 89 -0.96 5.37 7.40
C ASP A 89 -1.93 6.03 6.40
N VAL A 90 -2.62 5.23 5.62
CA VAL A 90 -3.60 5.71 4.65
C VAL A 90 -4.76 6.47 5.32
N LYS A 91 -5.07 6.19 6.60
CA LYS A 91 -6.06 6.96 7.35
C LYS A 91 -5.64 8.41 7.56
N ASP A 92 -4.35 8.64 7.81
CA ASP A 92 -3.83 10.00 7.99
C ASP A 92 -3.72 10.71 6.62
N VAL A 93 -3.33 9.98 5.58
CA VAL A 93 -3.34 10.51 4.21
C VAL A 93 -4.75 10.98 3.79
N LYS A 94 -5.80 10.25 4.17
CA LYS A 94 -7.20 10.64 3.89
C LYS A 94 -7.66 11.90 4.61
N LYS A 95 -7.00 12.30 5.69
CA LYS A 95 -7.28 13.55 6.42
C LYS A 95 -6.55 14.77 5.82
N MET A 96 -5.54 14.54 4.97
CA MET A 96 -4.79 15.63 4.33
C MET A 96 -5.62 16.35 3.28
N PRO A 97 -5.30 17.62 2.94
CA PRO A 97 -5.96 18.34 1.87
C PRO A 97 -5.90 17.56 0.55
N GLN A 98 -7.04 17.39 -0.07
CA GLN A 98 -7.21 16.62 -1.29
C GLN A 98 -7.25 17.54 -2.50
N LEU A 99 -6.51 17.22 -3.55
CA LEU A 99 -6.61 17.91 -4.81
C LEU A 99 -7.83 17.37 -5.56
N LEU A 100 -8.81 18.25 -5.85
CA LEU A 100 -10.02 17.92 -6.60
C LEU A 100 -10.82 16.73 -6.04
N GLY A 101 -10.70 16.49 -4.72
CA GLY A 101 -11.39 15.39 -4.04
C GLY A 101 -10.71 14.02 -4.12
N GLU A 102 -9.51 13.94 -4.68
CA GLU A 102 -8.71 12.72 -4.74
C GLU A 102 -7.61 12.70 -3.69
N VAL A 103 -7.52 11.56 -3.00
CA VAL A 103 -6.45 11.28 -2.04
C VAL A 103 -5.23 10.77 -2.78
N ASP A 104 -4.15 11.54 -2.78
CA ASP A 104 -2.92 11.19 -3.48
C ASP A 104 -1.82 10.73 -2.51
N ILE A 105 -1.46 9.45 -2.64
CA ILE A 105 -0.46 8.81 -1.79
C ILE A 105 0.95 9.33 -2.10
N ILE A 106 1.31 9.49 -3.37
CA ILE A 106 2.64 9.97 -3.76
C ILE A 106 2.82 11.42 -3.31
N ARG A 107 1.81 12.25 -3.52
CA ARG A 107 1.85 13.64 -3.05
C ARG A 107 1.96 13.75 -1.53
N SER A 108 1.35 12.83 -0.80
CA SER A 108 1.47 12.78 0.67
C SER A 108 2.91 12.43 1.11
N LEU A 109 3.66 11.65 0.32
CA LEU A 109 5.08 11.40 0.59
C LEU A 109 5.93 12.68 0.53
N THR A 110 5.57 13.63 -0.32
CA THR A 110 6.34 14.88 -0.48
C THR A 110 6.26 15.81 0.73
N LEU A 111 5.32 15.57 1.65
CA LEU A 111 5.22 16.27 2.93
C LEU A 111 6.25 15.76 3.97
N LEU A 112 6.91 14.64 3.69
CA LEU A 112 7.90 14.07 4.61
C LEU A 112 9.26 14.75 4.47
N PRO A 113 10.02 14.92 5.56
CA PRO A 113 11.34 15.53 5.52
C PRO A 113 12.31 14.80 4.57
N GLY A 114 13.05 15.57 3.75
CA GLY A 114 14.03 15.05 2.80
C GLY A 114 13.44 14.54 1.49
N ILE A 115 12.20 14.90 1.20
CA ILE A 115 11.55 14.67 -0.09
C ILE A 115 11.18 16.02 -0.69
N SER A 116 11.40 16.16 -1.98
CA SER A 116 11.02 17.35 -2.74
C SER A 116 10.24 16.97 -3.99
N THR A 117 9.35 17.84 -4.41
CA THR A 117 8.60 17.69 -5.67
C THR A 117 9.48 18.12 -6.86
N VAL A 118 9.23 17.56 -8.02
CA VAL A 118 9.89 17.95 -9.28
C VAL A 118 9.26 19.23 -9.85
N GLY A 119 8.05 19.55 -9.44
CA GLY A 119 7.31 20.74 -9.86
C GLY A 119 5.83 20.66 -9.47
N GLU A 120 5.12 21.78 -9.55
CA GLU A 120 3.69 21.81 -9.35
C GLU A 120 2.98 21.02 -10.46
N GLY A 121 2.02 20.19 -10.08
CA GLY A 121 1.27 19.33 -11.03
C GLY A 121 2.02 18.08 -11.50
N SER A 122 3.19 17.75 -10.90
CA SER A 122 3.91 16.52 -11.20
C SER A 122 3.90 15.57 -10.00
N ASN A 123 3.67 14.29 -10.22
CA ASN A 123 3.83 13.22 -9.21
C ASN A 123 5.28 12.70 -9.11
N GLY A 124 6.22 13.34 -9.80
CA GLY A 124 7.63 13.08 -9.61
C GLY A 124 8.11 13.59 -8.25
N PHE A 125 8.94 12.83 -7.57
CA PHE A 125 9.55 13.24 -6.31
C PHE A 125 11.02 12.82 -6.26
N ASN A 126 11.80 13.63 -5.57
CA ASN A 126 13.22 13.40 -5.33
C ASN A 126 13.42 13.11 -3.84
N VAL A 127 14.23 12.11 -3.53
CA VAL A 127 14.55 11.76 -2.15
C VAL A 127 16.02 12.03 -1.90
N ARG A 128 16.30 12.89 -0.90
CA ARG A 128 17.68 13.24 -0.47
C ARG A 128 18.60 13.67 -1.62
N GLY A 129 18.06 14.40 -2.59
CA GLY A 129 18.81 14.88 -3.75
C GLY A 129 18.99 13.89 -4.90
N GLY A 130 18.40 12.69 -4.79
CA GLY A 130 18.34 11.75 -5.92
C GLY A 130 17.30 12.18 -6.95
N ASN A 131 17.45 11.71 -8.18
CA ASN A 131 16.51 11.99 -9.26
C ASN A 131 15.26 11.10 -9.20
N THR A 132 14.20 11.51 -9.88
CA THR A 132 12.91 10.80 -9.90
C THR A 132 13.03 9.35 -10.41
N ASP A 133 13.84 9.11 -11.42
CA ASP A 133 14.09 7.79 -12.01
C ASP A 133 14.89 6.86 -11.09
N GLN A 134 15.49 7.40 -10.03
CA GLN A 134 16.25 6.65 -9.04
C GLN A 134 15.41 6.10 -7.89
N ASN A 135 14.11 6.33 -7.90
CA ASN A 135 13.18 5.78 -6.92
C ASN A 135 12.58 4.46 -7.45
N LEU A 136 12.61 3.42 -6.63
CA LEU A 136 11.92 2.16 -6.91
C LEU A 136 10.52 2.24 -6.30
N ILE A 137 9.50 2.14 -7.15
CA ILE A 137 8.11 2.13 -6.71
C ILE A 137 7.55 0.74 -6.93
N LEU A 138 7.04 0.14 -5.84
CA LEU A 138 6.52 -1.22 -5.83
C LEU A 138 5.05 -1.21 -5.41
N LEU A 139 4.24 -1.99 -6.10
CA LEU A 139 2.88 -2.33 -5.69
C LEU A 139 2.80 -3.84 -5.47
N ASP A 140 2.63 -4.26 -4.22
CA ASP A 140 2.67 -5.68 -3.82
C ASP A 140 3.87 -6.44 -4.42
N GLU A 141 5.08 -5.88 -4.28
CA GLU A 141 6.37 -6.37 -4.79
C GLU A 141 6.61 -6.16 -6.29
N ALA A 142 5.57 -5.90 -7.10
CA ALA A 142 5.73 -5.66 -8.52
C ALA A 142 6.20 -4.21 -8.77
N PRO A 143 7.27 -4.00 -9.56
CA PRO A 143 7.71 -2.66 -9.92
C PRO A 143 6.68 -1.96 -10.81
N VAL A 144 6.48 -0.67 -10.53
CA VAL A 144 5.65 0.22 -11.32
C VAL A 144 6.55 1.26 -11.98
N TYR A 145 6.50 1.36 -13.30
CA TYR A 145 7.39 2.25 -14.06
C TYR A 145 6.87 3.69 -14.13
N ASN A 146 5.57 3.88 -14.25
CA ASN A 146 4.93 5.19 -14.16
C ASN A 146 3.88 5.16 -13.05
N SER A 147 4.09 5.97 -12.03
CA SER A 147 3.24 5.99 -10.83
C SER A 147 2.14 7.05 -10.88
N SER A 148 1.87 7.62 -12.06
CA SER A 148 0.92 8.73 -12.18
C SER A 148 -0.04 8.59 -13.36
N HIS A 149 -1.21 9.18 -13.18
CA HIS A 149 -2.23 9.44 -14.18
C HIS A 149 -2.25 10.92 -14.56
N LEU A 150 -2.81 11.23 -15.75
CA LEU A 150 -3.01 12.58 -16.27
C LEU A 150 -1.74 13.44 -16.13
N PHE A 151 -0.63 12.97 -16.69
CA PHE A 151 0.66 13.66 -16.71
C PHE A 151 1.22 14.04 -15.34
N GLY A 152 0.82 13.36 -14.27
CA GLY A 152 1.31 13.60 -12.92
C GLY A 152 0.33 14.29 -11.97
N PHE A 153 -0.89 14.54 -12.40
CA PHE A 153 -1.89 15.14 -11.52
C PHE A 153 -2.40 14.21 -10.43
N PHE A 154 -2.45 12.89 -10.71
CA PHE A 154 -2.94 11.89 -9.77
C PHE A 154 -1.99 10.70 -9.72
N SER A 155 -1.83 10.10 -8.53
CA SER A 155 -1.12 8.82 -8.42
C SER A 155 -1.99 7.66 -8.91
N ILE A 156 -1.34 6.60 -9.37
CA ILE A 156 -2.02 5.33 -9.71
C ILE A 156 -2.57 4.61 -8.48
N PHE A 157 -2.16 5.00 -7.28
CA PHE A 157 -2.53 4.31 -6.05
C PHE A 157 -3.91 4.75 -5.57
N ASN A 158 -4.89 3.88 -5.71
CA ASN A 158 -6.21 4.09 -5.15
C ASN A 158 -6.14 3.96 -3.61
N ALA A 159 -6.34 5.08 -2.90
CA ALA A 159 -6.25 5.12 -1.44
C ALA A 159 -7.26 4.21 -0.72
N ASP A 160 -8.35 3.81 -1.37
CA ASP A 160 -9.29 2.86 -0.80
C ASP A 160 -8.75 1.43 -0.84
N ALA A 161 -7.96 1.09 -1.87
CA ALA A 161 -7.33 -0.21 -2.05
C ALA A 161 -6.00 -0.38 -1.29
N VAL A 162 -5.32 0.72 -0.93
CA VAL A 162 -4.03 0.67 -0.24
C VAL A 162 -4.19 0.44 1.25
N LYS A 163 -3.34 -0.44 1.79
CA LYS A 163 -3.25 -0.79 3.22
C LYS A 163 -2.22 0.07 3.94
N ASP A 164 -1.00 0.05 3.45
CA ASP A 164 0.12 0.81 4.01
C ASP A 164 1.15 1.17 2.93
N VAL A 165 1.96 2.17 3.24
CA VAL A 165 3.05 2.63 2.39
C VAL A 165 4.30 2.77 3.23
N LYS A 166 5.39 2.13 2.81
CA LYS A 166 6.71 2.29 3.38
C LYS A 166 7.64 2.99 2.40
N LEU A 167 8.32 4.01 2.88
CA LEU A 167 9.35 4.69 2.13
C LEU A 167 10.70 4.49 2.81
N TYR A 168 11.60 3.82 2.13
CA TYR A 168 12.99 3.66 2.52
C TYR A 168 13.80 4.80 1.89
N LYS A 169 14.21 5.77 2.71
CA LYS A 169 15.04 6.93 2.30
C LYS A 169 16.54 6.69 2.42
N GLY A 170 16.94 5.51 2.87
CA GLY A 170 18.28 5.04 3.12
C GLY A 170 18.22 3.76 3.94
N GLY A 171 19.35 3.04 4.08
CA GLY A 171 19.36 1.73 4.72
C GLY A 171 18.46 0.74 3.98
N ILE A 172 18.44 0.82 2.66
CA ILE A 172 17.56 -0.02 1.80
C ILE A 172 17.92 -1.49 2.04
N PRO A 173 16.96 -2.34 2.44
CA PRO A 173 17.20 -3.76 2.62
C PRO A 173 17.74 -4.44 1.35
N ALA A 174 18.63 -5.42 1.51
CA ALA A 174 19.31 -6.10 0.41
C ALA A 174 18.36 -6.82 -0.58
N GLN A 175 17.12 -7.05 -0.20
CA GLN A 175 16.08 -7.61 -1.07
C GLN A 175 15.62 -6.65 -2.17
N TYR A 176 15.86 -5.35 -2.01
CA TYR A 176 15.53 -4.33 -2.98
C TYR A 176 16.78 -3.90 -3.77
N GLY A 177 16.66 -3.85 -5.07
CA GLY A 177 17.76 -3.42 -5.95
C GLY A 177 17.25 -2.66 -7.17
N GLY A 178 18.18 -2.25 -8.04
CA GLY A 178 17.87 -1.63 -9.32
C GLY A 178 17.59 -0.13 -9.29
N ARG A 179 17.57 0.52 -8.10
CA ARG A 179 17.43 1.97 -7.94
C ARG A 179 18.32 2.48 -6.82
N LEU A 180 18.72 3.76 -6.89
CA LEU A 180 19.79 4.33 -6.07
C LEU A 180 19.31 5.23 -4.93
N SER A 181 18.13 5.86 -5.06
CA SER A 181 17.70 6.90 -4.14
C SER A 181 16.78 6.39 -3.04
N SER A 182 15.68 5.77 -3.42
CA SER A 182 14.69 5.29 -2.45
C SER A 182 13.89 4.09 -2.94
N VAL A 183 13.17 3.46 -2.00
CA VAL A 183 12.17 2.44 -2.31
C VAL A 183 10.85 2.84 -1.67
N VAL A 184 9.80 2.93 -2.48
CA VAL A 184 8.41 3.07 -2.04
C VAL A 184 7.73 1.71 -2.18
N ASP A 185 7.43 1.07 -1.07
CA ASP A 185 6.72 -0.22 -1.04
C ASP A 185 5.26 0.01 -0.64
N VAL A 186 4.37 -0.09 -1.62
CA VAL A 186 2.92 0.08 -1.45
C VAL A 186 2.27 -1.29 -1.36
N ARG A 187 1.50 -1.50 -0.31
CA ARG A 187 0.77 -2.75 -0.08
C ARG A 187 -0.73 -2.54 -0.21
N GLN A 188 -1.38 -3.38 -0.99
CA GLN A 188 -2.84 -3.39 -1.12
C GLN A 188 -3.51 -4.09 0.08
N LYS A 189 -4.75 -3.71 0.37
CA LYS A 189 -5.60 -4.37 1.36
C LYS A 189 -5.85 -5.82 0.98
N GLU A 190 -5.96 -6.67 1.99
CA GLU A 190 -6.18 -8.11 1.80
C GLU A 190 -7.64 -8.49 1.62
N GLY A 191 -8.54 -7.49 1.70
CA GLY A 191 -9.98 -7.74 1.72
C GLY A 191 -10.49 -8.27 3.06
N ASN A 192 -11.77 -8.10 3.30
CA ASN A 192 -12.42 -8.51 4.55
C ASN A 192 -12.76 -10.01 4.50
N ASN A 193 -12.20 -10.80 5.40
CA ASN A 193 -12.44 -12.25 5.44
C ASN A 193 -13.66 -12.66 6.30
N GLN A 194 -14.40 -11.69 6.86
CA GLN A 194 -15.55 -11.93 7.74
C GLN A 194 -16.88 -11.54 7.09
N ARG A 195 -16.92 -10.39 6.43
CA ARG A 195 -18.12 -9.80 5.87
C ARG A 195 -17.85 -9.10 4.54
N PHE A 196 -18.87 -8.99 3.71
CA PHE A 196 -18.82 -8.12 2.54
C PHE A 196 -18.86 -6.65 2.96
N ALA A 197 -18.09 -5.84 2.31
CA ALA A 197 -18.06 -4.39 2.46
C ALA A 197 -17.86 -3.72 1.11
N ALA A 198 -18.40 -2.52 0.97
CA ALA A 198 -18.21 -1.67 -0.18
C ALA A 198 -17.79 -0.27 0.30
N THR A 199 -16.85 0.33 -0.38
CA THR A 199 -16.40 1.71 -0.16
C THR A 199 -16.34 2.38 -1.51
N GLY A 200 -16.83 3.60 -1.61
CA GLY A 200 -16.78 4.34 -2.86
C GLY A 200 -16.96 5.82 -2.66
N GLY A 201 -16.73 6.56 -3.74
CA GLY A 201 -16.88 8.00 -3.76
C GLY A 201 -17.05 8.51 -5.18
N ILE A 202 -17.81 9.57 -5.30
CA ILE A 202 -17.97 10.33 -6.54
C ILE A 202 -17.38 11.72 -6.27
N GLY A 203 -16.30 12.04 -6.95
CA GLY A 203 -15.65 13.34 -6.91
C GLY A 203 -16.00 14.18 -8.12
N LEU A 204 -15.40 15.38 -8.21
CA LEU A 204 -15.62 16.28 -9.35
C LEU A 204 -15.03 15.72 -10.65
N LEU A 205 -13.87 15.07 -10.61
CA LEU A 205 -13.14 14.59 -11.79
C LEU A 205 -13.06 13.07 -11.90
N SER A 206 -13.39 12.33 -10.85
CA SER A 206 -13.27 10.87 -10.83
C SER A 206 -14.30 10.22 -9.93
N SER A 207 -14.61 8.97 -10.21
CA SER A 207 -15.38 8.09 -9.32
C SER A 207 -14.56 6.85 -9.00
N ARG A 208 -14.74 6.33 -7.79
CA ARG A 208 -14.08 5.12 -7.32
C ARG A 208 -15.05 4.21 -6.60
N LEU A 209 -14.83 2.92 -6.70
CA LEU A 209 -15.59 1.89 -6.00
C LEU A 209 -14.65 0.75 -5.61
N MET A 210 -14.72 0.32 -4.37
CA MET A 210 -14.03 -0.86 -3.86
C MET A 210 -15.06 -1.81 -3.25
N LEU A 211 -14.93 -3.08 -3.60
CA LEU A 211 -15.70 -4.18 -3.05
C LEU A 211 -14.73 -5.17 -2.40
N GLU A 212 -15.04 -5.62 -1.21
CA GLU A 212 -14.25 -6.63 -0.51
C GLU A 212 -15.15 -7.61 0.23
N GLY A 213 -14.67 -8.83 0.42
CA GLY A 213 -15.43 -9.82 1.16
C GLY A 213 -14.77 -11.17 1.25
N PRO A 214 -15.38 -12.10 2.02
CA PRO A 214 -14.90 -13.46 2.13
C PRO A 214 -15.25 -14.29 0.89
N ILE A 215 -14.26 -14.97 0.31
CA ILE A 215 -14.48 -16.13 -0.57
C ILE A 215 -14.80 -17.35 0.30
N LYS A 216 -14.03 -17.52 1.37
CA LYS A 216 -14.27 -18.49 2.42
C LYS A 216 -13.99 -17.83 3.76
N LYS A 217 -14.99 -17.73 4.63
CA LYS A 217 -14.85 -17.06 5.94
C LYS A 217 -13.58 -17.52 6.66
N GLU A 218 -12.84 -16.58 7.22
CA GLU A 218 -11.59 -16.76 7.98
C GLU A 218 -10.41 -17.35 7.18
N ARG A 219 -10.60 -17.80 5.93
CA ARG A 219 -9.56 -18.46 5.15
C ARG A 219 -9.20 -17.78 3.86
N ALA A 220 -10.20 -17.23 3.15
CA ALA A 220 -9.96 -16.59 1.87
C ALA A 220 -10.81 -15.34 1.73
N SER A 221 -10.21 -14.28 1.21
CA SER A 221 -10.86 -13.00 0.95
C SER A 221 -10.45 -12.45 -0.41
N PHE A 222 -11.25 -11.55 -0.91
CA PHE A 222 -10.96 -10.79 -2.11
C PHE A 222 -11.14 -9.28 -1.85
N MET A 223 -10.48 -8.49 -2.64
CA MET A 223 -10.67 -7.06 -2.82
C MET A 223 -10.59 -6.75 -4.30
N VAL A 224 -11.54 -5.96 -4.80
CA VAL A 224 -11.56 -5.41 -6.15
C VAL A 224 -11.89 -3.94 -6.02
N ALA A 225 -11.06 -3.07 -6.58
CA ALA A 225 -11.28 -1.64 -6.58
C ALA A 225 -11.07 -1.08 -7.99
N GLY A 226 -12.00 -0.28 -8.45
CA GLY A 226 -11.92 0.43 -9.72
C GLY A 226 -12.04 1.92 -9.52
N ARG A 227 -11.39 2.69 -10.38
CA ARG A 227 -11.48 4.14 -10.47
C ARG A 227 -11.49 4.56 -11.93
N ARG A 228 -12.27 5.60 -12.26
CA ARG A 228 -12.27 6.25 -13.57
C ARG A 228 -12.41 7.76 -13.40
N SER A 229 -11.59 8.50 -14.13
CA SER A 229 -11.81 9.93 -14.32
C SER A 229 -12.76 10.16 -15.51
N TYR A 230 -13.41 11.30 -15.51
CA TYR A 230 -14.36 11.70 -16.54
C TYR A 230 -14.21 13.17 -16.94
N ALA A 231 -12.96 13.63 -16.96
CA ALA A 231 -12.64 14.96 -17.46
C ALA A 231 -13.09 15.15 -18.92
N ASP A 232 -13.05 14.08 -19.71
CA ASP A 232 -13.58 13.99 -21.07
C ASP A 232 -15.05 14.39 -21.17
N LEU A 233 -15.88 14.03 -20.19
CA LEU A 233 -17.31 14.39 -20.21
C LEU A 233 -17.53 15.91 -20.05
N PHE A 234 -16.69 16.56 -19.25
CA PHE A 234 -16.76 18.02 -19.08
C PHE A 234 -16.26 18.75 -20.32
N LEU A 235 -15.21 18.26 -20.97
CA LEU A 235 -14.72 18.82 -22.23
C LEU A 235 -15.78 18.73 -23.31
N GLY A 236 -16.52 17.62 -23.42
CA GLY A 236 -17.59 17.44 -24.38
C GLY A 236 -18.80 18.37 -24.18
N LEU A 237 -18.93 19.03 -23.02
CA LEU A 237 -19.99 20.02 -22.74
C LEU A 237 -19.60 21.46 -23.15
N LEU A 238 -18.33 21.67 -23.51
CA LEU A 238 -17.90 22.98 -23.95
C LEU A 238 -18.40 23.28 -25.39
N GLU A 239 -18.80 24.52 -25.64
CA GLU A 239 -19.24 24.96 -26.97
C GLU A 239 -18.07 25.19 -27.95
N ASP A 240 -16.83 25.17 -27.43
CA ASP A 240 -15.61 25.37 -28.21
C ASP A 240 -15.22 24.08 -28.96
N PRO A 241 -15.25 24.07 -30.32
CA PRO A 241 -14.93 22.91 -31.12
C PRO A 241 -13.48 22.39 -30.93
N ASP A 242 -12.57 23.29 -30.55
CA ASP A 242 -11.16 22.93 -30.32
C ASP A 242 -10.96 22.21 -28.99
N LEU A 243 -11.90 22.31 -28.06
CA LEU A 243 -11.83 21.71 -26.74
C LEU A 243 -12.76 20.49 -26.58
N ASN A 244 -13.95 20.53 -27.18
CA ASN A 244 -14.98 19.51 -26.97
C ASN A 244 -14.66 18.14 -27.62
N GLN A 245 -13.74 18.11 -28.57
CA GLN A 245 -13.26 16.87 -29.22
C GLN A 245 -12.05 16.27 -28.53
N ASN A 246 -11.50 16.92 -27.49
CA ASN A 246 -10.35 16.40 -26.77
C ASN A 246 -10.75 15.25 -25.85
N ILE A 247 -9.90 14.26 -25.80
CA ILE A 247 -10.04 13.08 -24.95
C ILE A 247 -9.07 13.20 -23.78
N LEU A 248 -9.56 13.09 -22.54
CA LEU A 248 -8.72 13.11 -21.35
C LEU A 248 -9.37 12.31 -20.24
N PHE A 249 -8.97 11.08 -20.11
CA PHE A 249 -9.41 10.23 -19.00
C PHE A 249 -8.36 9.17 -18.62
N PHE A 250 -8.52 8.65 -17.43
CA PHE A 250 -7.85 7.44 -17.01
C PHE A 250 -8.84 6.47 -16.35
N TYR A 251 -8.46 5.23 -16.28
CA TYR A 251 -9.11 4.24 -15.45
C TYR A 251 -8.09 3.28 -14.85
N ASP A 252 -8.39 2.75 -13.68
CA ASP A 252 -7.59 1.74 -13.03
C ASP A 252 -8.43 0.67 -12.34
N LEU A 253 -7.84 -0.49 -12.20
CA LEU A 253 -8.40 -1.64 -11.53
C LEU A 253 -7.34 -2.27 -10.63
N ASN A 254 -7.67 -2.40 -9.36
CA ASN A 254 -6.88 -3.10 -8.37
C ASN A 254 -7.60 -4.39 -7.96
N THR A 255 -6.87 -5.48 -7.87
CA THR A 255 -7.42 -6.77 -7.42
C THR A 255 -6.49 -7.42 -6.43
N LYS A 256 -7.06 -8.08 -5.41
CA LYS A 256 -6.30 -8.89 -4.48
C LYS A 256 -7.11 -10.08 -3.99
N ILE A 257 -6.48 -11.23 -3.96
CA ILE A 257 -7.03 -12.46 -3.39
C ILE A 257 -6.02 -12.99 -2.39
N ASN A 258 -6.51 -13.29 -1.19
CA ASN A 258 -5.72 -13.91 -0.15
C ASN A 258 -6.35 -15.24 0.20
N TRP A 259 -5.53 -16.28 0.29
CA TRP A 259 -6.00 -17.60 0.63
C TRP A 259 -5.05 -18.29 1.59
N ARG A 260 -5.48 -18.44 2.84
CA ARG A 260 -4.82 -19.31 3.81
C ARG A 260 -5.28 -20.75 3.58
N ILE A 261 -4.50 -21.52 2.82
CA ILE A 261 -4.79 -22.91 2.47
C ILE A 261 -4.81 -23.76 3.76
N ASN A 262 -3.78 -23.59 4.60
CA ASN A 262 -3.66 -24.20 5.92
C ASN A 262 -2.73 -23.35 6.80
N GLU A 263 -2.37 -23.84 7.99
CA GLU A 263 -1.50 -23.09 8.93
C GLU A 263 -0.08 -22.85 8.41
N ARG A 264 0.37 -23.66 7.45
CA ARG A 264 1.72 -23.58 6.89
C ARG A 264 1.77 -22.94 5.51
N ASN A 265 0.65 -22.80 4.83
CA ASN A 265 0.59 -22.33 3.45
C ASN A 265 -0.41 -21.19 3.28
N SER A 266 0.08 -20.08 2.78
CA SER A 266 -0.74 -18.92 2.38
C SER A 266 -0.38 -18.47 0.98
N LEU A 267 -1.38 -18.21 0.17
CA LEU A 267 -1.26 -17.74 -1.20
C LEU A 267 -1.86 -16.35 -1.33
N PHE A 268 -1.16 -15.47 -2.01
CA PHE A 268 -1.57 -14.10 -2.27
C PHE A 268 -1.44 -13.82 -3.76
N LEU A 269 -2.53 -13.42 -4.37
CA LEU A 269 -2.55 -12.96 -5.75
C LEU A 269 -2.97 -11.49 -5.74
N SER A 270 -2.16 -10.63 -6.33
CA SER A 270 -2.51 -9.23 -6.54
C SER A 270 -2.33 -8.84 -8.00
N GLY A 271 -3.14 -7.92 -8.45
CA GLY A 271 -3.09 -7.38 -9.79
C GLY A 271 -3.43 -5.89 -9.79
N TYR A 272 -2.83 -5.20 -10.72
CA TYR A 272 -3.14 -3.81 -11.05
C TYR A 272 -3.16 -3.66 -12.56
N PHE A 273 -4.12 -2.92 -13.05
CA PHE A 273 -4.20 -2.47 -14.43
C PHE A 273 -4.64 -1.02 -14.45
N GLY A 274 -3.91 -0.16 -15.13
CA GLY A 274 -4.27 1.24 -15.29
C GLY A 274 -3.89 1.73 -16.67
N ARG A 275 -4.72 2.59 -17.25
CA ARG A 275 -4.48 3.21 -18.55
C ARG A 275 -4.95 4.65 -18.56
N ASP A 276 -4.16 5.50 -19.17
CA ASP A 276 -4.45 6.88 -19.49
C ASP A 276 -4.64 7.03 -20.98
N VAL A 277 -5.58 7.87 -21.37
CA VAL A 277 -5.84 8.23 -22.75
C VAL A 277 -5.94 9.74 -22.85
N PHE A 278 -5.09 10.30 -23.68
CA PHE A 278 -5.06 11.70 -24.00
C PHE A 278 -5.10 11.89 -25.53
N GLY A 279 -5.96 12.76 -26.01
CA GLY A 279 -6.06 13.10 -27.43
C GLY A 279 -6.47 14.54 -27.64
N ILE A 280 -5.86 15.19 -28.60
CA ILE A 280 -6.21 16.54 -29.05
C ILE A 280 -6.76 16.43 -30.46
N ASN A 281 -8.08 16.46 -30.59
CA ASN A 281 -8.78 16.25 -31.85
C ASN A 281 -8.22 15.01 -32.59
N ASP A 282 -8.13 15.03 -33.89
CA ASP A 282 -7.48 14.00 -34.70
C ASP A 282 -5.99 14.27 -34.97
N PHE A 283 -5.42 15.27 -34.27
CA PHE A 283 -4.06 15.75 -34.52
C PHE A 283 -3.00 15.00 -33.72
N PHE A 284 -3.32 14.59 -32.50
CA PHE A 284 -2.36 14.00 -31.58
C PHE A 284 -3.06 13.06 -30.60
N SER A 285 -2.51 11.90 -30.41
CA SER A 285 -2.94 11.00 -29.34
C SER A 285 -1.74 10.44 -28.57
N PHE A 286 -1.89 10.32 -27.26
CA PHE A 286 -0.92 9.72 -26.38
C PHE A 286 -1.64 8.88 -25.34
N ASP A 287 -1.36 7.61 -25.33
CA ASP A 287 -1.88 6.70 -24.33
C ASP A 287 -0.75 5.94 -23.64
N TRP A 288 -0.92 5.65 -22.36
CA TRP A 288 0.05 4.87 -21.58
C TRP A 288 -0.65 4.05 -20.50
N GLY A 289 -0.01 3.00 -20.03
CA GLY A 289 -0.58 2.17 -18.98
C GLY A 289 0.42 1.24 -18.33
N ASN A 290 0.07 0.79 -17.13
CA ASN A 290 0.76 -0.24 -16.39
C ASN A 290 -0.13 -1.46 -16.19
N ALA A 291 0.45 -2.64 -16.30
CA ALA A 291 -0.16 -3.89 -15.87
C ALA A 291 0.81 -4.63 -14.96
N THR A 292 0.41 -4.90 -13.72
CA THR A 292 1.24 -5.66 -12.79
C THR A 292 0.47 -6.81 -12.18
N THR A 293 1.17 -7.92 -11.96
CA THR A 293 0.64 -9.08 -11.25
C THR A 293 1.72 -9.64 -10.34
N SER A 294 1.35 -9.99 -9.12
CA SER A 294 2.21 -10.67 -8.16
C SER A 294 1.47 -11.87 -7.58
N LEU A 295 2.08 -13.05 -7.72
CA LEU A 295 1.64 -14.27 -7.07
C LEU A 295 2.68 -14.66 -6.02
N ARG A 296 2.30 -14.65 -4.76
CA ARG A 296 3.18 -14.97 -3.66
C ARG A 296 2.66 -16.17 -2.89
N TRP A 297 3.53 -17.14 -2.68
CA TRP A 297 3.29 -18.31 -1.82
C TRP A 297 4.22 -18.26 -0.61
N ASN A 298 3.61 -18.19 0.57
CA ASN A 298 4.32 -18.27 1.84
C ASN A 298 4.20 -19.69 2.39
N HIS A 299 5.35 -20.31 2.70
CA HIS A 299 5.41 -21.65 3.28
C HIS A 299 6.21 -21.64 4.58
N VAL A 300 5.63 -22.21 5.62
CA VAL A 300 6.28 -22.41 6.92
C VAL A 300 6.68 -23.86 7.06
N PHE A 301 7.97 -24.15 6.93
CA PHE A 301 8.51 -25.51 7.08
C PHE A 301 8.45 -25.97 8.54
N ASN A 302 8.89 -25.10 9.45
CA ASN A 302 8.92 -25.33 10.89
C ASN A 302 8.96 -23.96 11.63
N PRO A 303 8.93 -23.93 12.97
CA PRO A 303 8.94 -22.67 13.74
C PRO A 303 10.14 -21.74 13.51
N LYS A 304 11.22 -22.26 12.95
CA LYS A 304 12.46 -21.50 12.70
C LYS A 304 12.71 -21.21 11.21
N THR A 305 11.96 -21.84 10.30
CA THR A 305 12.23 -21.76 8.85
C THR A 305 10.95 -21.52 8.07
N PHE A 306 10.95 -20.48 7.26
CA PHE A 306 9.89 -20.20 6.31
C PHE A 306 10.49 -19.82 4.96
N ALA A 307 9.69 -19.87 3.92
CA ALA A 307 10.06 -19.40 2.60
C ALA A 307 8.90 -18.60 1.99
N ASN A 308 9.27 -17.63 1.17
CA ASN A 308 8.38 -16.84 0.35
C ASN A 308 8.83 -16.98 -1.10
N PHE A 309 7.93 -17.43 -1.94
CA PHE A 309 8.13 -17.51 -3.37
C PHE A 309 7.22 -16.50 -4.04
N SER A 310 7.80 -15.58 -4.78
CA SER A 310 7.04 -14.56 -5.51
C SER A 310 7.32 -14.68 -7.01
N LEU A 311 6.25 -14.77 -7.80
CA LEU A 311 6.28 -14.62 -9.25
C LEU A 311 5.67 -13.27 -9.57
N ILE A 312 6.44 -12.43 -10.25
CA ILE A 312 6.08 -11.04 -10.52
C ILE A 312 6.08 -10.83 -12.02
N PHE A 313 5.03 -10.19 -12.50
CA PHE A 313 4.94 -9.65 -13.85
C PHE A 313 4.68 -8.16 -13.76
N SER A 314 5.38 -7.39 -14.59
CA SER A 314 5.16 -5.94 -14.73
C SER A 314 5.39 -5.54 -16.18
N ASP A 315 4.44 -4.83 -16.72
CA ASP A 315 4.47 -4.31 -18.08
C ASP A 315 4.05 -2.84 -18.09
N TYR A 316 4.75 -2.04 -18.88
CA TYR A 316 4.42 -0.64 -19.12
C TYR A 316 4.43 -0.40 -20.62
N THR A 317 3.33 0.07 -21.10
CA THR A 317 3.16 0.39 -22.52
C THR A 317 2.81 1.85 -22.71
N TYR A 318 3.24 2.43 -23.80
CA TYR A 318 2.78 3.72 -24.28
C TYR A 318 2.65 3.72 -25.81
N SER A 319 1.77 4.53 -26.33
CA SER A 319 1.55 4.72 -27.76
C SER A 319 1.43 6.20 -28.05
N LEU A 320 2.02 6.60 -29.16
CA LEU A 320 1.98 7.96 -29.67
C LEU A 320 1.42 7.91 -31.09
N GLY A 321 0.35 8.62 -31.37
CA GLY A 321 -0.33 8.65 -32.65
C GLY A 321 -0.60 10.06 -33.15
#